data_17b8760bdda0eaad5ef734350ca699b7
#
_entry.id   17b8760bdda0eaad5ef734350ca699b7
#
_cell.length_a   1.000
_cell.length_b   1.000
_cell.length_c   1.000
_cell.angle_alpha   90.00
_cell.angle_beta   90.00
_cell.angle_gamma   90.00
#
_symmetry.space_group_name_H-M   'P 1'
#
loop_
_entity.id
_entity.type
_entity.pdbx_description
1 polymer ?
#
loop_
_entity_poly.entity_id
_entity_poly.type
_entity_poly.pdbx_seq_one_letter_code
_entity_poly.pdbx_strand_id
1 'polypeptide(L)'
;MKASDHFSVVADAYALRRPAYPDELFAFLAGAVAGHDLAWDCAAGSGQASIPLTRYFRRVIATDSSSAMLAKAPVHPSVEYRRGSAYDSALEAGSADLVSVAQALHWFERELFYAEAHRVLKPGGILAVWTYGACGCLMSGPDGNQLIEDQAVTAVVTRFYHEVVGPYWPLERCHVEAGYSTISFPYPELDHPDFQMQQHWTLDELLGYIGTWSATQLYRDATGSDPIPELGRELQRLWGDNRSSRLVRWPLTLRVGRRPE
;
A
#
# COMPACT_ATOMS: atom_id res chain seq x y z
N MET A 1 4.56 -3.14 -21.06
CA MET A 1 5.18 -3.95 -19.99
C MET A 1 4.08 -4.27 -18.98
N LYS A 2 3.92 -5.51 -18.54
CA LYS A 2 2.85 -5.87 -17.58
C LYS A 2 3.21 -5.35 -16.19
N ALA A 3 2.22 -4.96 -15.37
CA ALA A 3 2.45 -4.44 -14.01
C ALA A 3 3.38 -5.35 -13.17
N SER A 4 3.30 -6.68 -13.36
CA SER A 4 4.17 -7.67 -12.70
C SER A 4 5.67 -7.47 -12.95
N ASP A 5 6.06 -6.86 -14.06
CA ASP A 5 7.47 -6.75 -14.47
C ASP A 5 8.16 -5.57 -13.75
N HIS A 6 7.42 -4.51 -13.42
CA HIS A 6 7.95 -3.35 -12.71
C HIS A 6 8.35 -3.64 -11.26
N PHE A 7 7.61 -4.53 -10.59
CA PHE A 7 7.84 -4.83 -9.17
C PHE A 7 8.94 -5.86 -8.94
N SER A 8 9.27 -6.69 -9.95
CA SER A 8 10.28 -7.73 -9.81
C SER A 8 11.71 -7.18 -9.70
N VAL A 9 11.99 -6.01 -10.29
CA VAL A 9 13.35 -5.42 -10.34
C VAL A 9 13.73 -4.72 -9.03
N VAL A 10 12.77 -4.25 -8.24
CA VAL A 10 12.98 -3.46 -7.02
C VAL A 10 12.55 -4.20 -5.74
N ALA A 11 12.30 -5.51 -5.81
CA ALA A 11 11.67 -6.27 -4.72
C ALA A 11 12.42 -6.18 -3.38
N ASP A 12 13.76 -6.19 -3.36
CA ASP A 12 14.56 -6.12 -2.12
C ASP A 12 14.45 -4.78 -1.42
N ALA A 13 14.63 -3.67 -2.16
CA ALA A 13 14.51 -2.33 -1.63
C ALA A 13 13.06 -2.00 -1.25
N TYR A 14 12.09 -2.57 -1.98
CA TYR A 14 10.67 -2.39 -1.76
C TYR A 14 10.23 -2.97 -0.41
N ALA A 15 10.58 -4.22 -0.11
CA ALA A 15 10.19 -4.91 1.12
C ALA A 15 10.73 -4.23 2.39
N LEU A 16 11.96 -3.66 2.33
CA LEU A 16 12.65 -3.06 3.48
C LEU A 16 12.25 -1.60 3.75
N ARG A 17 11.69 -0.89 2.75
CA ARG A 17 11.55 0.57 2.80
C ARG A 17 10.11 1.06 2.67
N ARG A 18 9.12 0.17 2.72
CA ARG A 18 7.70 0.56 2.71
C ARG A 18 7.18 0.78 4.12
N PRO A 19 6.35 1.82 4.35
CA PRO A 19 5.74 2.05 5.64
C PRO A 19 4.79 0.90 6.00
N ALA A 20 4.74 0.52 7.27
CA ALA A 20 3.79 -0.46 7.76
C ALA A 20 2.38 0.13 7.83
N TYR A 21 1.37 -0.70 7.57
CA TYR A 21 -0.02 -0.32 7.81
C TYR A 21 -0.30 -0.28 9.32
N PRO A 22 -1.19 0.63 9.78
CA PRO A 22 -1.52 0.74 11.20
C PRO A 22 -2.29 -0.50 11.68
N ASP A 23 -2.00 -0.94 12.91
CA ASP A 23 -2.66 -2.10 13.52
C ASP A 23 -4.18 -1.88 13.67
N GLU A 24 -4.60 -0.63 13.87
CA GLU A 24 -6.00 -0.21 13.98
C GLU A 24 -6.82 -0.53 12.71
N LEU A 25 -6.19 -0.48 11.53
CA LEU A 25 -6.83 -0.89 10.29
C LEU A 25 -7.25 -2.37 10.35
N PHE A 26 -6.33 -3.25 10.73
CA PHE A 26 -6.59 -4.69 10.80
C PHE A 26 -7.57 -5.05 11.92
N ALA A 27 -7.49 -4.36 13.05
CA ALA A 27 -8.46 -4.50 14.14
C ALA A 27 -9.87 -4.11 13.70
N PHE A 28 -10.01 -3.00 12.96
CA PHE A 28 -11.28 -2.58 12.37
C PHE A 28 -11.82 -3.62 11.39
N LEU A 29 -10.99 -4.10 10.45
CA LEU A 29 -11.40 -5.11 9.45
C LEU A 29 -11.86 -6.41 10.13
N ALA A 30 -11.13 -6.85 11.16
CA ALA A 30 -11.51 -8.01 11.94
C ALA A 30 -12.82 -7.79 12.72
N GLY A 31 -13.02 -6.62 13.30
CA GLY A 31 -14.28 -6.29 13.98
C GLY A 31 -15.49 -6.18 13.06
N ALA A 32 -15.26 -5.98 11.76
CA ALA A 32 -16.33 -5.85 10.77
C ALA A 32 -16.84 -7.19 10.23
N VAL A 33 -16.13 -8.31 10.42
CA VAL A 33 -16.54 -9.66 9.98
C VAL A 33 -17.09 -10.49 11.15
N ALA A 34 -17.99 -11.43 10.83
CA ALA A 34 -18.55 -12.33 11.84
C ALA A 34 -17.63 -13.54 12.13
N GLY A 35 -16.85 -13.98 11.15
CA GLY A 35 -15.95 -15.12 11.22
C GLY A 35 -14.50 -14.72 11.01
N HIS A 36 -13.57 -15.54 11.55
CA HIS A 36 -12.12 -15.27 11.48
C HIS A 36 -11.35 -16.49 10.99
N ASP A 37 -11.98 -17.31 10.14
CA ASP A 37 -11.36 -18.55 9.65
C ASP A 37 -10.33 -18.25 8.55
N LEU A 38 -10.69 -17.43 7.56
CA LEU A 38 -9.88 -17.20 6.38
C LEU A 38 -9.95 -15.74 5.91
N ALA A 39 -8.77 -15.14 5.76
CA ALA A 39 -8.59 -13.93 4.97
C ALA A 39 -7.86 -14.26 3.65
N TRP A 40 -8.32 -13.72 2.55
CA TRP A 40 -7.60 -13.71 1.27
C TRP A 40 -6.97 -12.34 1.06
N ASP A 41 -5.64 -12.28 1.06
CA ASP A 41 -4.86 -11.09 0.72
C ASP A 41 -4.45 -11.18 -0.75
N CYS A 42 -5.15 -10.43 -1.60
CA CYS A 42 -5.00 -10.45 -3.06
C CYS A 42 -4.01 -9.38 -3.51
N ALA A 43 -3.07 -9.75 -4.38
CA ALA A 43 -1.89 -8.99 -4.77
C ALA A 43 -1.04 -8.60 -3.54
N ALA A 44 -0.73 -9.61 -2.73
CA ALA A 44 -0.10 -9.46 -1.43
C ALA A 44 1.35 -8.93 -1.48
N GLY A 45 1.98 -8.96 -2.64
CA GLY A 45 3.36 -8.53 -2.82
C GLY A 45 4.32 -9.27 -1.90
N SER A 46 5.03 -8.53 -1.05
CA SER A 46 5.93 -9.07 -0.02
C SER A 46 5.24 -9.34 1.32
N GLY A 47 3.91 -9.41 1.38
CA GLY A 47 3.16 -9.83 2.58
C GLY A 47 2.95 -8.75 3.62
N GLN A 48 3.03 -7.46 3.26
CA GLN A 48 2.87 -6.35 4.21
C GLN A 48 1.50 -6.33 4.90
N ALA A 49 0.43 -6.69 4.20
CA ALA A 49 -0.89 -6.84 4.79
C ALA A 49 -1.13 -8.25 5.34
N SER A 50 -0.53 -9.27 4.71
CA SER A 50 -0.73 -10.68 5.09
C SER A 50 -0.31 -10.96 6.54
N ILE A 51 0.84 -10.46 6.98
CA ILE A 51 1.36 -10.73 8.34
C ILE A 51 0.47 -10.13 9.44
N PRO A 52 0.10 -8.84 9.41
CA PRO A 52 -0.81 -8.30 10.43
C PRO A 52 -2.17 -9.01 10.49
N LEU A 53 -2.70 -9.47 9.35
CA LEU A 53 -3.95 -10.24 9.32
C LEU A 53 -3.89 -11.54 10.14
N THR A 54 -2.71 -12.15 10.32
CA THR A 54 -2.56 -13.39 11.13
C THR A 54 -2.87 -13.19 12.61
N ARG A 55 -2.90 -11.96 13.10
CA ARG A 55 -3.29 -11.66 14.49
C ARG A 55 -4.80 -11.84 14.71
N TYR A 56 -5.57 -11.82 13.62
CA TYR A 56 -7.02 -11.83 13.67
C TYR A 56 -7.64 -13.02 12.95
N PHE A 57 -6.99 -13.56 11.94
CA PHE A 57 -7.51 -14.68 11.15
C PHE A 57 -6.68 -15.94 11.37
N ARG A 58 -7.36 -17.07 11.52
CA ARG A 58 -6.72 -18.35 11.72
C ARG A 58 -5.79 -18.73 10.57
N ARG A 59 -6.19 -18.36 9.35
CA ARG A 59 -5.45 -18.60 8.11
C ARG A 59 -5.51 -17.40 7.19
N VAL A 60 -4.39 -17.07 6.59
CA VAL A 60 -4.30 -16.07 5.53
C VAL A 60 -3.79 -16.76 4.26
N ILE A 61 -4.52 -16.63 3.16
CA ILE A 61 -4.03 -17.02 1.84
C ILE A 61 -3.64 -15.74 1.13
N ALA A 62 -2.36 -15.63 0.80
CA ALA A 62 -1.76 -14.48 0.17
C ALA A 62 -1.39 -14.81 -1.27
N THR A 63 -2.05 -14.18 -2.25
CA THR A 63 -1.79 -14.44 -3.67
C THR A 63 -1.15 -13.24 -4.34
N ASP A 64 -0.18 -13.48 -5.22
CA ASP A 64 0.40 -12.47 -6.10
C ASP A 64 0.80 -13.09 -7.44
N SER A 65 0.75 -12.32 -8.51
CA SER A 65 1.20 -12.77 -9.84
C SER A 65 2.73 -12.83 -9.95
N SER A 66 3.46 -12.09 -9.11
CA SER A 66 4.91 -12.00 -9.06
C SER A 66 5.52 -12.99 -8.06
N SER A 67 6.11 -14.07 -8.54
CA SER A 67 6.87 -15.00 -7.69
C SER A 67 8.07 -14.31 -7.01
N ALA A 68 8.65 -13.27 -7.63
CA ALA A 68 9.77 -12.51 -7.06
C ALA A 68 9.34 -11.71 -5.83
N MET A 69 8.12 -11.15 -5.82
CA MET A 69 7.57 -10.46 -4.65
C MET A 69 7.24 -11.44 -3.53
N LEU A 70 6.59 -12.56 -3.84
CA LEU A 70 6.27 -13.60 -2.86
C LEU A 70 7.53 -14.20 -2.20
N ALA A 71 8.63 -14.34 -2.95
CA ALA A 71 9.90 -14.83 -2.41
C ALA A 71 10.53 -13.90 -1.35
N LYS A 72 10.08 -12.64 -1.24
CA LYS A 72 10.50 -11.67 -0.22
C LYS A 72 9.57 -11.64 0.99
N ALA A 73 8.45 -12.33 0.92
CA ALA A 73 7.50 -12.37 2.00
C ALA A 73 8.04 -13.20 3.20
N PRO A 74 7.85 -12.73 4.44
CA PRO A 74 8.30 -13.46 5.61
C PRO A 74 7.50 -14.75 5.79
N VAL A 75 8.18 -15.81 6.15
CA VAL A 75 7.53 -17.10 6.46
C VAL A 75 6.74 -16.97 7.75
N HIS A 76 5.48 -17.39 7.73
CA HIS A 76 4.61 -17.41 8.91
C HIS A 76 3.70 -18.65 8.86
N PRO A 77 3.49 -19.39 9.98
CA PRO A 77 2.74 -20.65 9.96
C PRO A 77 1.27 -20.49 9.56
N SER A 78 0.68 -19.31 9.78
CA SER A 78 -0.70 -18.99 9.41
C SER A 78 -0.85 -18.33 8.04
N VAL A 79 0.24 -18.10 7.28
CA VAL A 79 0.18 -17.51 5.94
C VAL A 79 0.61 -18.53 4.91
N GLU A 80 -0.22 -18.73 3.92
CA GLU A 80 0.10 -19.51 2.74
C GLU A 80 0.26 -18.61 1.53
N TYR A 81 1.49 -18.45 1.05
CA TYR A 81 1.80 -17.67 -0.14
C TYR A 81 1.66 -18.50 -1.40
N ARG A 82 0.86 -18.05 -2.36
CA ARG A 82 0.61 -18.71 -3.63
C ARG A 82 0.79 -17.76 -4.80
N ARG A 83 1.46 -18.21 -5.84
CA ARG A 83 1.35 -17.52 -7.11
C ARG A 83 -0.05 -17.69 -7.67
N GLY A 84 -0.75 -16.60 -7.94
CA GLY A 84 -2.14 -16.63 -8.40
C GLY A 84 -2.57 -15.36 -9.11
N SER A 85 -3.72 -15.43 -9.76
CA SER A 85 -4.38 -14.31 -10.38
C SER A 85 -5.41 -13.70 -9.42
N ALA A 86 -5.64 -12.39 -9.52
CA ALA A 86 -6.75 -11.74 -8.84
C ALA A 86 -8.14 -12.17 -9.38
N TYR A 87 -8.16 -12.84 -10.53
CA TYR A 87 -9.37 -13.22 -11.27
C TYR A 87 -9.68 -14.72 -11.16
N ASP A 88 -8.74 -15.48 -10.61
CA ASP A 88 -8.86 -16.93 -10.36
C ASP A 88 -7.92 -17.26 -9.20
N SER A 89 -8.44 -17.21 -8.00
CA SER A 89 -7.68 -17.40 -6.76
C SER A 89 -7.43 -18.87 -6.41
N ALA A 90 -8.12 -19.79 -7.05
CA ALA A 90 -8.20 -21.21 -6.69
C ALA A 90 -8.69 -21.43 -5.25
N LEU A 91 -9.42 -20.49 -4.67
CA LEU A 91 -10.09 -20.62 -3.37
C LEU A 91 -11.50 -21.19 -3.56
N GLU A 92 -11.99 -21.91 -2.56
CA GLU A 92 -13.36 -22.43 -2.56
C GLU A 92 -14.38 -21.26 -2.50
N ALA A 93 -15.52 -21.43 -3.16
CA ALA A 93 -16.60 -20.47 -3.10
C ALA A 93 -17.13 -20.35 -1.67
N GLY A 94 -17.39 -19.11 -1.20
CA GLY A 94 -17.92 -18.87 0.13
C GLY A 94 -16.99 -19.29 1.27
N SER A 95 -15.67 -19.27 1.06
CA SER A 95 -14.69 -19.73 2.05
C SER A 95 -14.09 -18.59 2.89
N ALA A 96 -13.98 -17.38 2.35
CA ALA A 96 -13.30 -16.27 2.99
C ALA A 96 -14.24 -15.37 3.79
N ASP A 97 -13.81 -14.97 4.96
CA ASP A 97 -14.47 -13.95 5.79
C ASP A 97 -14.08 -12.54 5.34
N LEU A 98 -12.83 -12.38 4.89
CA LEU A 98 -12.26 -11.12 4.39
C LEU A 98 -11.55 -11.36 3.06
N VAL A 99 -11.75 -10.45 2.11
CA VAL A 99 -10.86 -10.25 0.94
C VAL A 99 -10.23 -8.87 1.06
N SER A 100 -8.90 -8.81 1.04
CA SER A 100 -8.13 -7.57 1.13
C SER A 100 -7.31 -7.30 -0.13
N VAL A 101 -7.21 -6.02 -0.53
CA VAL A 101 -6.32 -5.54 -1.60
C VAL A 101 -5.61 -4.27 -1.13
N ALA A 102 -4.31 -4.39 -0.92
CA ALA A 102 -3.46 -3.29 -0.46
C ALA A 102 -2.68 -2.69 -1.64
N GLN A 103 -2.91 -1.42 -2.00
CA GLN A 103 -2.17 -0.70 -3.04
C GLN A 103 -2.15 -1.36 -4.43
N ALA A 104 -3.17 -2.14 -4.80
CA ALA A 104 -3.13 -2.89 -6.05
C ALA A 104 -4.38 -2.79 -6.93
N LEU A 105 -5.53 -2.37 -6.39
CA LEU A 105 -6.81 -2.38 -7.12
C LEU A 105 -6.78 -1.61 -8.45
N HIS A 106 -5.98 -0.55 -8.55
CA HIS A 106 -5.85 0.27 -9.76
C HIS A 106 -5.23 -0.48 -10.95
N TRP A 107 -4.59 -1.63 -10.71
CA TRP A 107 -4.02 -2.50 -11.75
C TRP A 107 -5.00 -3.54 -12.28
N PHE A 108 -6.18 -3.70 -11.65
CA PHE A 108 -7.06 -4.83 -11.91
C PHE A 108 -8.07 -4.56 -13.04
N GLU A 109 -8.41 -5.62 -13.75
CA GLU A 109 -9.68 -5.78 -14.49
C GLU A 109 -10.79 -5.91 -13.44
N ARG A 110 -11.34 -4.79 -13.02
CA ARG A 110 -12.16 -4.67 -11.82
C ARG A 110 -13.39 -5.58 -11.80
N GLU A 111 -14.08 -5.70 -12.92
CA GLU A 111 -15.27 -6.58 -13.02
C GLU A 111 -14.91 -8.05 -12.78
N LEU A 112 -13.79 -8.51 -13.34
CA LEU A 112 -13.32 -9.88 -13.14
C LEU A 112 -12.87 -10.11 -11.69
N PHE A 113 -12.17 -9.14 -11.12
CA PHE A 113 -11.76 -9.23 -9.71
C PHE A 113 -12.97 -9.24 -8.77
N TYR A 114 -13.94 -8.36 -8.98
CA TYR A 114 -15.15 -8.30 -8.14
C TYR A 114 -15.99 -9.57 -8.24
N ALA A 115 -16.08 -10.19 -9.42
CA ALA A 115 -16.73 -11.48 -9.59
C ALA A 115 -16.03 -12.57 -8.77
N GLU A 116 -14.70 -12.63 -8.81
CA GLU A 116 -13.93 -13.60 -8.03
C GLU A 116 -14.00 -13.31 -6.52
N ALA A 117 -13.87 -12.07 -6.10
CA ALA A 117 -14.03 -11.68 -4.70
C ALA A 117 -15.44 -12.04 -4.17
N HIS A 118 -16.48 -11.81 -4.99
CA HIS A 118 -17.85 -12.21 -4.66
C HIS A 118 -17.98 -13.73 -4.52
N ARG A 119 -17.38 -14.49 -5.43
CA ARG A 119 -17.42 -15.96 -5.39
C ARG A 119 -16.77 -16.50 -4.11
N VAL A 120 -15.63 -15.94 -3.71
CA VAL A 120 -14.81 -16.41 -2.60
C VAL A 120 -15.32 -15.98 -1.24
N LEU A 121 -15.85 -14.76 -1.11
CA LEU A 121 -16.40 -14.27 0.16
C LEU A 121 -17.58 -15.10 0.62
N LYS A 122 -17.68 -15.36 1.92
CA LYS A 122 -18.91 -15.85 2.56
C LYS A 122 -20.03 -14.81 2.42
N PRO A 123 -21.32 -15.17 2.44
CA PRO A 123 -22.38 -14.23 2.71
C PRO A 123 -22.08 -13.43 4.00
N GLY A 124 -22.28 -12.12 3.98
CA GLY A 124 -21.89 -11.24 5.09
C GLY A 124 -20.40 -10.97 5.24
N GLY A 125 -19.52 -11.61 4.48
CA GLY A 125 -18.08 -11.32 4.42
C GLY A 125 -17.78 -9.94 3.84
N ILE A 126 -16.57 -9.42 4.03
CA ILE A 126 -16.20 -8.08 3.58
C ILE A 126 -15.09 -8.08 2.53
N LEU A 127 -15.22 -7.14 1.59
CA LEU A 127 -14.15 -6.71 0.70
C LEU A 127 -13.58 -5.40 1.24
N ALA A 128 -12.27 -5.35 1.45
CA ALA A 128 -11.54 -4.15 1.87
C ALA A 128 -10.42 -3.84 0.89
N VAL A 129 -10.41 -2.62 0.36
CA VAL A 129 -9.36 -2.14 -0.53
C VAL A 129 -8.84 -0.82 -0.02
N TRP A 130 -7.51 -0.64 -0.01
CA TRP A 130 -6.94 0.62 0.44
C TRP A 130 -5.74 1.05 -0.39
N THR A 131 -5.51 2.35 -0.33
CA THR A 131 -4.41 2.99 -1.04
C THR A 131 -3.87 4.18 -0.25
N TYR A 132 -2.69 4.64 -0.62
CA TYR A 132 -2.10 5.88 -0.12
C TYR A 132 -1.30 6.56 -1.24
N GLY A 133 -1.30 7.89 -1.21
CA GLY A 133 -0.61 8.74 -2.18
C GLY A 133 0.76 9.21 -1.68
N ALA A 134 1.06 10.48 -1.92
CA ALA A 134 2.27 11.13 -1.44
C ALA A 134 2.29 11.23 0.09
N CYS A 135 3.50 11.31 0.66
CA CYS A 135 3.69 11.50 2.09
C CYS A 135 3.86 12.98 2.45
N GLY A 136 3.47 13.33 3.69
CA GLY A 136 3.86 14.59 4.34
C GLY A 136 4.87 14.33 5.45
N CYS A 137 5.69 15.32 5.76
CA CYS A 137 6.62 15.27 6.89
C CYS A 137 6.14 16.17 8.03
N LEU A 138 6.30 15.71 9.26
CA LEU A 138 5.97 16.42 10.47
C LEU A 138 7.25 16.71 11.27
N MET A 139 7.26 17.87 11.91
CA MET A 139 8.33 18.29 12.84
C MET A 139 7.75 18.73 14.16
N SER A 140 8.56 18.80 15.22
CA SER A 140 8.14 19.42 16.47
C SER A 140 7.86 20.89 16.27
N GLY A 141 6.70 21.33 16.73
CA GLY A 141 6.35 22.74 16.77
C GLY A 141 7.26 23.54 17.71
N PRO A 142 7.15 24.88 17.72
CA PRO A 142 8.01 25.76 18.53
C PRO A 142 8.02 25.43 20.03
N ASP A 143 6.90 24.90 20.54
CA ASP A 143 6.74 24.55 21.96
C ASP A 143 7.16 23.11 22.28
N GLY A 144 7.60 22.33 21.30
CA GLY A 144 7.99 20.92 21.45
C GLY A 144 6.84 19.94 21.76
N ASN A 145 5.65 20.46 22.02
CA ASN A 145 4.50 19.67 22.52
C ASN A 145 3.52 19.25 21.40
N GLN A 146 3.65 19.82 20.22
CA GLN A 146 2.77 19.54 19.07
C GLN A 146 3.58 19.24 17.82
N LEU A 147 3.14 18.22 17.08
CA LEU A 147 3.67 17.95 15.73
C LEU A 147 2.94 18.84 14.73
N ILE A 148 3.71 19.58 13.94
CA ILE A 148 3.23 20.41 12.84
C ILE A 148 3.79 19.92 11.52
N GLU A 149 3.10 20.19 10.44
CA GLU A 149 3.59 19.84 9.11
C GLU A 149 4.86 20.66 8.80
N ASP A 150 5.91 19.98 8.38
CA ASP A 150 7.09 20.63 7.79
C ASP A 150 6.77 20.99 6.34
N GLN A 151 6.18 22.19 6.18
CA GLN A 151 5.74 22.67 4.88
C GLN A 151 6.87 22.75 3.85
N ALA A 152 8.11 23.07 4.28
CA ALA A 152 9.23 23.21 3.36
C ALA A 152 9.65 21.83 2.81
N VAL A 153 9.81 20.83 3.68
CA VAL A 153 10.13 19.46 3.27
C VAL A 153 8.99 18.84 2.45
N THR A 154 7.75 19.02 2.91
CA THR A 154 6.57 18.51 2.21
C THR A 154 6.44 19.13 0.82
N ALA A 155 6.68 20.43 0.66
CA ALA A 155 6.64 21.12 -0.63
C ALA A 155 7.69 20.57 -1.63
N VAL A 156 8.92 20.31 -1.15
CA VAL A 156 9.97 19.71 -2.00
C VAL A 156 9.59 18.31 -2.45
N VAL A 157 9.10 17.46 -1.53
CA VAL A 157 8.66 16.10 -1.86
C VAL A 157 7.46 16.14 -2.83
N THR A 158 6.50 17.03 -2.61
CA THR A 158 5.32 17.20 -3.47
C THR A 158 5.71 17.68 -4.87
N ARG A 159 6.61 18.65 -4.97
CA ARG A 159 7.13 19.10 -6.25
C ARG A 159 7.87 17.96 -6.99
N PHE A 160 8.72 17.23 -6.30
CA PHE A 160 9.39 16.06 -6.88
C PHE A 160 8.38 15.04 -7.40
N TYR A 161 7.35 14.76 -6.62
CA TYR A 161 6.29 13.81 -6.96
C TYR A 161 5.51 14.21 -8.22
N HIS A 162 5.15 15.49 -8.36
CA HIS A 162 4.30 15.97 -9.46
C HIS A 162 5.08 16.47 -10.68
N GLU A 163 6.23 17.12 -10.47
CA GLU A 163 6.93 17.80 -11.57
C GLU A 163 8.12 16.99 -12.08
N VAL A 164 8.92 16.38 -11.19
CA VAL A 164 10.13 15.65 -11.62
C VAL A 164 9.78 14.25 -12.10
N VAL A 165 9.13 13.44 -11.26
CA VAL A 165 8.74 12.07 -11.61
C VAL A 165 7.28 11.97 -12.08
N GLY A 166 6.52 13.04 -11.98
CA GLY A 166 5.10 13.11 -12.35
C GLY A 166 4.79 12.58 -13.73
N PRO A 167 5.53 12.98 -14.80
CA PRO A 167 5.31 12.50 -16.17
C PRO A 167 5.54 10.99 -16.35
N TYR A 168 6.16 10.34 -15.38
CA TYR A 168 6.50 8.92 -15.43
C TYR A 168 5.56 8.03 -14.60
N TRP A 169 4.57 8.61 -13.91
CA TRP A 169 3.57 7.78 -13.25
C TRP A 169 2.73 7.02 -14.28
N PRO A 170 2.48 5.72 -14.06
CA PRO A 170 1.49 4.98 -14.87
C PRO A 170 0.11 5.67 -14.82
N LEU A 171 -0.65 5.57 -15.90
CA LEU A 171 -1.97 6.21 -16.01
C LEU A 171 -2.93 5.77 -14.91
N GLU A 172 -2.84 4.52 -14.50
CA GLU A 172 -3.65 3.92 -13.43
C GLU A 172 -3.43 4.60 -12.08
N ARG A 173 -2.32 5.35 -11.92
CA ARG A 173 -2.02 6.12 -10.71
C ARG A 173 -3.07 7.20 -10.42
N CYS A 174 -3.78 7.70 -11.44
CA CYS A 174 -4.88 8.66 -11.25
C CYS A 174 -5.95 8.16 -10.27
N HIS A 175 -6.20 6.85 -10.23
CA HIS A 175 -7.13 6.26 -9.27
C HIS A 175 -6.62 6.33 -7.82
N VAL A 176 -5.31 6.19 -7.63
CA VAL A 176 -4.67 6.33 -6.31
C VAL A 176 -4.75 7.78 -5.82
N GLU A 177 -4.46 8.75 -6.70
CA GLU A 177 -4.57 10.18 -6.39
C GLU A 177 -6.01 10.59 -6.01
N ALA A 178 -7.00 9.95 -6.65
CA ALA A 178 -8.40 10.13 -6.33
C ALA A 178 -8.88 9.30 -5.12
N GLY A 179 -7.97 8.61 -4.38
CA GLY A 179 -8.35 7.75 -3.26
C GLY A 179 -9.34 6.65 -3.65
N TYR A 180 -9.23 6.11 -4.86
CA TYR A 180 -10.18 5.16 -5.46
C TYR A 180 -11.64 5.65 -5.62
N SER A 181 -11.93 6.92 -5.39
CA SER A 181 -13.29 7.47 -5.57
C SER A 181 -13.82 7.36 -7.01
N THR A 182 -12.91 7.27 -7.99
CA THR A 182 -13.21 7.10 -9.41
C THR A 182 -13.44 5.64 -9.81
N ILE A 183 -13.29 4.70 -8.90
CA ILE A 183 -13.53 3.28 -9.12
C ILE A 183 -14.90 2.91 -8.54
N SER A 184 -15.75 2.26 -9.33
CA SER A 184 -17.00 1.66 -8.80
C SER A 184 -16.66 0.61 -7.73
N PHE A 185 -17.49 0.53 -6.68
CA PHE A 185 -17.32 -0.46 -5.63
C PHE A 185 -18.53 -1.41 -5.60
N PRO A 186 -18.32 -2.74 -5.44
CA PRO A 186 -19.38 -3.71 -5.73
C PRO A 186 -20.42 -3.87 -4.62
N TYR A 187 -20.15 -3.34 -3.41
CA TYR A 187 -21.00 -3.50 -2.24
C TYR A 187 -21.33 -2.17 -1.57
N PRO A 188 -22.43 -2.11 -0.79
CA PRO A 188 -22.64 -0.99 0.13
C PRO A 188 -21.44 -0.81 1.05
N GLU A 189 -20.91 0.41 1.09
CA GLU A 189 -19.74 0.72 1.90
C GLU A 189 -20.12 0.88 3.37
N LEU A 190 -19.20 0.47 4.25
CA LEU A 190 -19.33 0.61 5.69
C LEU A 190 -18.67 1.90 6.15
N ASP A 191 -19.22 2.55 7.15
CA ASP A 191 -18.57 3.65 7.84
C ASP A 191 -17.31 3.14 8.55
N HIS A 192 -16.23 3.90 8.47
CA HIS A 192 -14.95 3.58 9.07
C HIS A 192 -14.24 4.83 9.58
N PRO A 193 -13.35 4.71 10.59
CA PRO A 193 -12.48 5.82 10.99
C PRO A 193 -11.43 6.12 9.91
N ASP A 194 -10.84 7.32 9.99
CA ASP A 194 -9.68 7.65 9.18
C ASP A 194 -8.44 6.91 9.67
N PHE A 195 -7.69 6.36 8.74
CA PHE A 195 -6.43 5.68 9.02
C PHE A 195 -5.26 6.45 8.40
N GLN A 196 -4.12 6.37 9.05
CA GLN A 196 -2.87 6.91 8.53
C GLN A 196 -1.69 6.02 8.90
N MET A 197 -0.77 5.86 7.97
CA MET A 197 0.53 5.26 8.26
C MET A 197 1.48 6.33 8.76
N GLN A 198 2.35 5.96 9.70
CA GLN A 198 3.34 6.85 10.30
C GLN A 198 4.65 6.09 10.50
N GLN A 199 5.77 6.74 10.19
CA GLN A 199 7.11 6.21 10.43
C GLN A 199 8.06 7.33 10.84
N HIS A 200 8.92 7.05 11.81
CA HIS A 200 10.04 7.92 12.12
C HIS A 200 11.22 7.58 11.21
N TRP A 201 11.50 8.42 10.24
CA TRP A 201 12.54 8.21 9.25
C TRP A 201 13.60 9.29 9.28
N THR A 202 14.84 8.89 9.09
CA THR A 202 15.95 9.73 8.70
C THR A 202 15.78 10.18 7.25
N LEU A 203 16.57 11.16 6.82
CA LEU A 203 16.58 11.59 5.43
C LEU A 203 16.91 10.45 4.46
N ASP A 204 17.89 9.59 4.82
CA ASP A 204 18.30 8.47 3.97
C ASP A 204 17.19 7.41 3.81
N GLU A 205 16.39 7.19 4.86
CA GLU A 205 15.25 6.29 4.79
C GLU A 205 14.14 6.86 3.91
N LEU A 206 13.85 8.17 4.02
CA LEU A 206 12.87 8.84 3.15
C LEU A 206 13.32 8.80 1.68
N LEU A 207 14.58 9.12 1.38
CA LEU A 207 15.13 9.07 0.02
C LEU A 207 15.12 7.64 -0.53
N GLY A 208 15.45 6.67 0.33
CA GLY A 208 15.37 5.28 -0.02
C GLY A 208 13.95 4.83 -0.39
N TYR A 209 12.94 5.28 0.35
CA TYR A 209 11.53 5.03 0.04
C TYR A 209 11.13 5.68 -1.29
N ILE A 210 11.43 6.97 -1.50
CA ILE A 210 11.14 7.69 -2.74
C ILE A 210 11.83 7.01 -3.94
N GLY A 211 13.04 6.50 -3.74
CA GLY A 211 13.77 5.72 -4.73
C GLY A 211 13.09 4.43 -5.18
N THR A 212 12.14 3.89 -4.38
CA THR A 212 11.34 2.69 -4.72
C THR A 212 10.06 2.99 -5.49
N TRP A 213 9.71 4.26 -5.72
CA TRP A 213 8.52 4.60 -6.47
C TRP A 213 8.64 4.13 -7.93
N SER A 214 7.55 3.59 -8.49
CA SER A 214 7.53 3.15 -9.89
C SER A 214 7.87 4.29 -10.85
N ALA A 215 7.40 5.51 -10.59
CA ALA A 215 7.75 6.67 -11.40
C ALA A 215 9.25 7.02 -11.32
N THR A 216 9.89 6.87 -10.15
CA THR A 216 11.34 7.07 -10.01
C THR A 216 12.13 6.05 -10.85
N GLN A 217 11.68 4.79 -10.87
CA GLN A 217 12.31 3.77 -11.71
C GLN A 217 12.10 4.06 -13.20
N LEU A 218 10.88 4.40 -13.60
CA LEU A 218 10.56 4.74 -14.99
C LEU A 218 11.30 6.00 -15.46
N TYR A 219 11.54 6.96 -14.55
CA TYR A 219 12.40 8.12 -14.83
C TYR A 219 13.83 7.67 -15.15
N ARG A 220 14.43 6.78 -14.31
CA ARG A 220 15.77 6.24 -14.54
C ARG A 220 15.87 5.51 -15.88
N ASP A 221 14.89 4.68 -16.20
CA ASP A 221 14.85 3.90 -17.43
C ASP A 221 14.75 4.82 -18.68
N ALA A 222 13.96 5.89 -18.57
CA ALA A 222 13.74 6.81 -19.68
C ALA A 222 14.89 7.81 -19.91
N THR A 223 15.52 8.29 -18.83
CA THR A 223 16.52 9.38 -18.89
C THR A 223 17.97 8.90 -18.78
N GLY A 224 18.19 7.68 -18.29
CA GLY A 224 19.51 7.17 -17.90
C GLY A 224 20.13 7.87 -16.68
N SER A 225 19.36 8.69 -15.96
CA SER A 225 19.81 9.48 -14.81
C SER A 225 19.04 9.11 -13.53
N ASP A 226 19.68 9.27 -12.36
CA ASP A 226 19.00 9.08 -11.08
C ASP A 226 18.59 10.45 -10.49
N PRO A 227 17.28 10.71 -10.27
CA PRO A 227 16.82 11.99 -9.72
C PRO A 227 17.00 12.09 -8.20
N ILE A 228 17.28 11.00 -7.48
CA ILE A 228 17.37 10.97 -6.00
C ILE A 228 18.54 11.80 -5.44
N PRO A 229 19.75 11.80 -6.01
CA PRO A 229 20.85 12.63 -5.50
C PRO A 229 20.55 14.13 -5.48
N GLU A 230 19.80 14.65 -6.46
CA GLU A 230 19.41 16.06 -6.50
C GLU A 230 18.37 16.37 -5.44
N LEU A 231 17.33 15.56 -5.34
CA LEU A 231 16.34 15.63 -4.27
C LEU A 231 17.02 15.59 -2.89
N GLY A 232 17.98 14.71 -2.71
CA GLY A 232 18.74 14.57 -1.45
C GLY A 232 19.49 15.85 -1.08
N ARG A 233 20.16 16.49 -2.03
CA ARG A 233 20.87 17.77 -1.78
C ARG A 233 19.92 18.89 -1.37
N GLU A 234 18.73 18.94 -1.94
CA GLU A 234 17.73 19.94 -1.61
C GLU A 234 17.12 19.70 -0.22
N LEU A 235 16.69 18.48 0.04
CA LEU A 235 16.12 18.08 1.34
C LEU A 235 17.14 18.22 2.47
N GLN A 236 18.42 17.94 2.22
CA GLN A 236 19.49 18.09 3.19
C GLN A 236 19.58 19.49 3.80
N ARG A 237 19.34 20.54 2.99
CA ARG A 237 19.38 21.94 3.46
C ARG A 237 18.23 22.25 4.42
N LEU A 238 17.13 21.54 4.31
CA LEU A 238 15.93 21.70 5.12
C LEU A 238 15.90 20.74 6.32
N TRP A 239 16.51 19.56 6.16
CA TRP A 239 16.48 18.51 7.18
C TRP A 239 17.38 18.82 8.38
N GLY A 240 18.50 19.50 8.15
CA GLY A 240 19.49 19.77 9.18
C GLY A 240 20.40 18.56 9.44
N ASP A 241 20.38 18.02 10.65
CA ASP A 241 21.17 16.81 10.97
C ASP A 241 20.53 15.58 10.33
N ASN A 242 21.27 14.89 9.43
CA ASN A 242 20.82 13.68 8.73
C ASN A 242 20.50 12.51 9.67
N ARG A 243 21.04 12.52 10.88
CA ARG A 243 20.76 11.47 11.87
C ARG A 243 19.47 11.72 12.62
N SER A 244 18.92 12.93 12.55
CA SER A 244 17.63 13.22 13.15
C SER A 244 16.52 12.52 12.34
N SER A 245 15.59 11.88 13.02
CA SER A 245 14.39 11.34 12.38
C SER A 245 13.25 12.36 12.42
N ARG A 246 12.41 12.34 11.39
CA ARG A 246 11.16 13.08 11.34
C ARG A 246 9.99 12.11 11.21
N LEU A 247 8.84 12.50 11.73
CA LEU A 247 7.64 11.72 11.54
C LEU A 247 7.13 11.94 10.11
N VAL A 248 7.17 10.89 9.31
CA VAL A 248 6.62 10.86 7.95
C VAL A 248 5.24 10.20 8.02
N ARG A 249 4.25 10.83 7.39
CA ARG A 249 2.85 10.41 7.46
C ARG A 249 2.28 10.19 6.05
N TRP A 250 1.44 9.17 5.91
CA TRP A 250 0.65 8.89 4.71
C TRP A 250 -0.81 8.74 5.11
N PRO A 251 -1.70 9.64 4.68
CA PRO A 251 -3.13 9.39 4.75
C PRO A 251 -3.47 8.13 3.98
N LEU A 252 -4.23 7.24 4.59
CA LEU A 252 -4.67 6.00 3.99
C LEU A 252 -6.14 6.13 3.62
N THR A 253 -6.47 5.89 2.36
CA THR A 253 -7.85 5.82 1.92
C THR A 253 -8.29 4.38 1.90
N LEU A 254 -9.30 4.05 2.70
CA LEU A 254 -9.94 2.74 2.78
C LEU A 254 -11.30 2.80 2.07
N ARG A 255 -11.63 1.74 1.34
CA ARG A 255 -13.00 1.41 0.93
C ARG A 255 -13.30 0.00 1.40
N VAL A 256 -14.37 -0.15 2.12
CA VAL A 256 -14.77 -1.42 2.73
C VAL A 256 -16.26 -1.61 2.58
N GLY A 257 -16.67 -2.78 2.13
CA GLY A 257 -18.10 -3.08 1.94
C GLY A 257 -18.41 -4.55 2.17
N ARG A 258 -19.66 -4.81 2.52
CA ARG A 258 -20.15 -6.12 2.90
C ARG A 258 -20.87 -6.81 1.74
N ARG A 259 -20.46 -8.06 1.45
CA ARG A 259 -21.21 -8.92 0.55
C ARG A 259 -22.62 -9.16 1.13
N PRO A 260 -23.70 -8.94 0.38
CA PRO A 260 -25.05 -9.31 0.82
C PRO A 260 -25.17 -10.80 1.20
N GLU A 261 -26.17 -11.09 2.05
CA GLU A 261 -26.51 -12.45 2.45
C GLU A 261 -26.89 -13.34 1.24
#